data_4524a8b835c661fb4eef902edd576e61
#
_entry.id   4524a8b835c661fb4eef902edd576e61
#
_cell.length_a   1.000
_cell.length_b   1.000
_cell.length_c   1.000
_cell.angle_alpha   90.00
_cell.angle_beta   90.00
_cell.angle_gamma   90.00
#
_symmetry.space_group_name_H-M   'P 1'
#
loop_
_entity.id
_entity.type
_entity.pdbx_description
1 polymer ?
#
loop_
_entity_poly.entity_id
_entity_poly.type
_entity_poly.pdbx_seq_one_letter_code
_entity_poly.pdbx_strand_id
1 'polypeptide(L)'
;VNPNNIIEIKSHKKINFGECSVFPINVSHSAPDAVMYVLNTKDGAICYTGDFIIDPTMSGAYDMDLGKIAYVGKQGVLALLSESSFSEKAGHTSPNHRLTGLFKSAITHNKDRMIFLVLPTHLYTIQEIFDAA
;
A
#
# COMPACT_ATOMS: atom_id res chain seq x y z
N VAL A 1 3.22 -23.36 7.01
CA VAL A 1 2.30 -23.29 5.87
C VAL A 1 2.85 -24.19 4.77
N ASN A 2 2.00 -25.05 4.18
CA ASN A 2 2.44 -25.88 3.05
C ASN A 2 2.60 -24.99 1.81
N PRO A 3 3.78 -24.91 1.18
CA PRO A 3 4.00 -24.05 0.01
C PRO A 3 3.08 -24.37 -1.18
N ASN A 4 2.58 -25.60 -1.28
CA ASN A 4 1.62 -25.99 -2.32
C ASN A 4 0.23 -25.34 -2.15
N ASN A 5 -0.04 -24.74 -0.99
CA ASN A 5 -1.31 -24.03 -0.70
C ASN A 5 -1.17 -22.50 -0.86
N ILE A 6 -0.03 -22.04 -1.38
CA ILE A 6 0.22 -20.63 -1.66
C ILE A 6 -0.16 -20.33 -3.11
N ILE A 7 -1.05 -19.37 -3.30
CA ILE A 7 -1.42 -18.90 -4.64
C ILE A 7 -0.87 -17.49 -4.79
N GLU A 8 0.00 -17.30 -5.77
CA GLU A 8 0.45 -15.98 -6.16
C GLU A 8 -0.72 -15.21 -6.77
N ILE A 9 -1.02 -14.06 -6.21
CA ILE A 9 -2.06 -13.17 -6.73
C ILE A 9 -1.43 -12.05 -7.54
N LYS A 10 -2.16 -11.58 -8.54
CA LYS A 10 -1.83 -10.36 -9.27
C LYS A 10 -2.95 -9.36 -9.09
N SER A 11 -2.58 -8.11 -8.89
CA SER A 11 -3.55 -7.03 -8.85
C SER A 11 -4.46 -7.06 -10.08
N HIS A 12 -5.72 -6.72 -9.86
CA HIS A 12 -6.79 -6.72 -10.89
C HIS A 12 -7.14 -8.09 -11.48
N LYS A 13 -6.57 -9.17 -10.97
CA LYS A 13 -6.94 -10.53 -11.39
C LYS A 13 -7.94 -11.13 -10.39
N LYS A 14 -9.18 -11.29 -10.84
CA LYS A 14 -10.24 -11.91 -10.06
C LYS A 14 -9.91 -13.38 -9.77
N ILE A 15 -10.08 -13.79 -8.52
CA ILE A 15 -9.92 -15.17 -8.06
C ILE A 15 -11.28 -15.67 -7.58
N ASN A 16 -11.71 -16.81 -8.07
CA ASN A 16 -13.01 -17.38 -7.71
C ASN A 16 -12.87 -18.44 -6.63
N PHE A 17 -13.76 -18.41 -5.66
CA PHE A 17 -13.88 -19.36 -4.56
C PHE A 17 -15.35 -19.81 -4.46
N GLY A 18 -15.73 -20.80 -5.25
CA GLY A 18 -17.13 -21.24 -5.33
C GLY A 18 -18.04 -20.08 -5.78
N GLU A 19 -19.01 -19.73 -4.94
CA GLU A 19 -19.98 -18.64 -5.20
C GLU A 19 -19.39 -17.23 -4.90
N CYS A 20 -18.25 -17.16 -4.25
CA CYS A 20 -17.59 -15.91 -3.93
C CYS A 20 -16.39 -15.66 -4.85
N SER A 21 -15.96 -14.41 -4.92
CA SER A 21 -14.72 -14.06 -5.62
C SER A 21 -13.98 -12.95 -4.89
N VAL A 22 -12.66 -12.96 -5.01
CA VAL A 22 -11.78 -11.91 -4.49
C VAL A 22 -11.16 -11.16 -5.65
N PHE A 23 -11.16 -9.84 -5.54
CA PHE A 23 -10.55 -8.93 -6.51
C PHE A 23 -9.53 -8.05 -5.77
N PRO A 24 -8.22 -8.25 -5.98
CA PRO A 24 -7.17 -7.43 -5.38
C PRO A 24 -7.00 -6.13 -6.16
N ILE A 25 -6.82 -5.01 -5.44
CA ILE A 25 -6.56 -3.69 -6.00
C ILE A 25 -5.33 -3.13 -5.32
N ASN A 26 -4.39 -2.56 -6.06
CA ASN A 26 -3.19 -1.95 -5.50
C ASN A 26 -3.53 -0.78 -4.58
N VAL A 27 -2.84 -0.72 -3.46
CA VAL A 27 -2.85 0.41 -2.53
C VAL A 27 -1.42 0.85 -2.25
N SER A 28 -1.24 2.16 -2.02
CA SER A 28 0.05 2.67 -1.60
C SER A 28 0.35 2.30 -0.16
N HIS A 29 1.53 1.80 0.10
CA HIS A 29 2.05 1.49 1.42
C HIS A 29 3.58 1.53 1.41
N SER A 30 4.23 1.49 2.57
CA SER A 30 5.69 1.41 2.68
C SER A 30 6.28 0.07 2.24
N ALA A 31 5.45 -0.98 2.16
CA ALA A 31 5.78 -2.26 1.53
C ALA A 31 5.32 -2.26 0.07
N PRO A 32 6.12 -2.80 -0.86
CA PRO A 32 5.75 -2.90 -2.27
C PRO A 32 4.61 -3.90 -2.49
N ASP A 33 3.91 -3.74 -3.60
CA ASP A 33 2.82 -4.64 -4.04
C ASP A 33 1.70 -4.82 -3.01
N ALA A 34 1.48 -3.82 -2.15
CA ALA A 34 0.39 -3.83 -1.20
C ALA A 34 -0.96 -3.82 -1.92
N VAL A 35 -1.92 -4.60 -1.43
CA VAL A 35 -3.24 -4.70 -2.04
C VAL A 35 -4.35 -4.66 -1.00
N MET A 36 -5.43 -4.00 -1.35
CA MET A 36 -6.72 -4.22 -0.72
C MET A 36 -7.47 -5.36 -1.42
N TYR A 37 -8.40 -5.98 -0.72
CA TYR A 37 -9.23 -7.05 -1.25
C TYR A 37 -10.69 -6.64 -1.32
N VAL A 38 -11.32 -6.90 -2.46
CA VAL A 38 -12.77 -6.80 -2.62
C VAL A 38 -13.33 -8.22 -2.70
N LEU A 39 -13.99 -8.66 -1.65
CA LEU A 39 -14.69 -9.94 -1.61
C LEU A 39 -16.12 -9.73 -2.13
N ASN A 40 -16.41 -10.29 -3.28
CA ASN A 40 -17.75 -10.27 -3.85
C ASN A 40 -18.51 -11.51 -3.38
N THR A 41 -19.64 -11.30 -2.74
CA THR A 41 -20.57 -12.32 -2.28
C THR A 41 -21.92 -12.15 -2.95
N LYS A 42 -22.85 -13.11 -2.77
CA LYS A 42 -24.22 -12.98 -3.24
C LYS A 42 -24.99 -11.80 -2.63
N ASP A 43 -24.57 -11.37 -1.43
CA ASP A 43 -25.26 -10.32 -0.66
C ASP A 43 -24.63 -8.93 -0.87
N GLY A 44 -23.46 -8.85 -1.52
CA GLY A 44 -22.76 -7.61 -1.84
C GLY A 44 -21.25 -7.72 -1.71
N ALA A 45 -20.57 -6.60 -1.91
CA ALA A 45 -19.12 -6.52 -1.82
C ALA A 45 -18.65 -6.12 -0.41
N ILE A 46 -17.65 -6.84 0.09
CA ILE A 46 -16.94 -6.50 1.33
C ILE A 46 -15.54 -6.06 0.93
N CYS A 47 -15.12 -4.88 1.36
CA CYS A 47 -13.79 -4.35 1.12
C CYS A 47 -12.93 -4.49 2.37
N TYR A 48 -11.74 -5.07 2.24
CA TYR A 48 -10.70 -5.10 3.27
C TYR A 48 -9.48 -4.34 2.76
N THR A 49 -9.15 -3.23 3.39
CA THR A 49 -8.13 -2.31 2.87
C THR A 49 -6.70 -2.81 3.05
N GLY A 50 -6.45 -3.66 4.06
CA GLY A 50 -5.08 -3.82 4.56
C GLY A 50 -4.55 -2.48 5.08
N ASP A 51 -3.24 -2.39 5.24
CA ASP A 51 -2.57 -1.12 5.58
C ASP A 51 -2.39 -0.29 4.30
N PHE A 52 -2.71 0.99 4.37
CA PHE A 52 -2.60 1.86 3.20
C PHE A 52 -2.35 3.32 3.58
N ILE A 53 -1.83 4.06 2.63
CA ILE A 53 -1.81 5.51 2.62
C ILE A 53 -2.39 6.02 1.30
N ILE A 54 -2.91 7.24 1.28
CA ILE A 54 -3.35 7.85 0.04
C ILE A 54 -2.27 8.83 -0.41
N ASP A 55 -1.39 8.36 -1.28
CA ASP A 55 -0.34 9.17 -1.88
C ASP A 55 -0.24 8.94 -3.39
N PRO A 56 -0.83 9.82 -4.20
CA PRO A 56 -0.81 9.68 -5.67
C PRO A 56 0.57 9.94 -6.28
N THR A 57 1.57 10.29 -5.48
CA THR A 57 2.94 10.53 -5.96
C THR A 57 3.82 9.29 -5.89
N MET A 58 3.40 8.26 -5.17
CA MET A 58 4.04 6.95 -5.19
C MET A 58 3.80 6.27 -6.55
N SER A 59 4.76 5.49 -7.00
CA SER A 59 4.72 4.86 -8.33
C SER A 59 5.32 3.47 -8.32
N GLY A 60 5.14 2.72 -9.41
CA GLY A 60 5.65 1.37 -9.56
C GLY A 60 4.99 0.40 -8.60
N ALA A 61 5.78 -0.34 -7.82
CA ALA A 61 5.28 -1.32 -6.85
C ALA A 61 4.53 -0.70 -5.65
N TYR A 62 4.51 0.63 -5.54
CA TYR A 62 3.86 1.38 -4.46
C TYR A 62 2.64 2.19 -4.94
N ASP A 63 2.23 2.00 -6.19
CA ASP A 63 1.13 2.75 -6.81
C ASP A 63 -0.24 2.34 -6.24
N MET A 64 -1.17 3.30 -6.20
CA MET A 64 -2.56 3.08 -5.79
C MET A 64 -3.51 3.25 -6.97
N ASP A 65 -4.32 2.26 -7.25
CA ASP A 65 -5.38 2.38 -8.27
C ASP A 65 -6.65 3.03 -7.70
N LEU A 66 -6.61 4.35 -7.55
CA LEU A 66 -7.76 5.14 -7.11
C LEU A 66 -8.96 5.00 -8.06
N GLY A 67 -8.72 4.77 -9.35
CA GLY A 67 -9.78 4.57 -10.33
C GLY A 67 -10.59 3.30 -10.06
N LYS A 68 -9.92 2.20 -9.74
CA LYS A 68 -10.59 0.94 -9.36
C LYS A 68 -11.29 1.03 -8.01
N ILE A 69 -10.67 1.70 -7.04
CA ILE A 69 -11.28 1.93 -5.73
C ILE A 69 -12.57 2.74 -5.88
N ALA A 70 -12.54 3.84 -6.64
CA ALA A 70 -13.71 4.66 -6.92
C ALA A 70 -14.80 3.86 -7.69
N TYR A 71 -14.41 3.04 -8.64
CA TYR A 71 -15.35 2.18 -9.37
C TYR A 71 -16.06 1.20 -8.42
N VAL A 72 -15.33 0.52 -7.54
CA VAL A 72 -15.92 -0.40 -6.54
C VAL A 72 -16.87 0.36 -5.60
N GLY A 73 -16.45 1.53 -5.11
CA GLY A 73 -17.30 2.38 -4.27
C GLY A 73 -18.61 2.77 -4.96
N LYS A 74 -18.55 3.07 -6.27
CA LYS A 74 -19.74 3.42 -7.08
C LYS A 74 -20.69 2.25 -7.29
N GLN A 75 -20.19 1.01 -7.31
CA GLN A 75 -21.05 -0.18 -7.43
C GLN A 75 -21.81 -0.50 -6.13
N GLY A 76 -21.38 0.08 -5.02
CA GLY A 76 -21.92 -0.17 -3.70
C GLY A 76 -21.11 -1.21 -2.93
N VAL A 77 -20.85 -0.89 -1.67
CA VAL A 77 -20.07 -1.73 -0.75
C VAL A 77 -20.94 -2.07 0.45
N LEU A 78 -21.12 -3.35 0.73
CA LEU A 78 -21.89 -3.84 1.87
C LEU A 78 -21.18 -3.55 3.19
N ALA A 79 -19.87 -3.76 3.22
CA ALA A 79 -19.04 -3.49 4.40
C ALA A 79 -17.63 -3.07 4.01
N LEU A 80 -17.08 -2.13 4.78
CA LEU A 80 -15.69 -1.68 4.66
C LEU A 80 -14.95 -2.02 5.96
N LEU A 81 -13.94 -2.87 5.85
CA LEU A 81 -13.00 -3.22 6.91
C LEU A 81 -11.72 -2.43 6.65
N SER A 82 -11.64 -1.25 7.24
CA SER A 82 -10.49 -0.36 7.06
C SER A 82 -9.56 -0.44 8.25
N GLU A 83 -8.26 -0.35 7.99
CA GLU A 83 -7.31 -0.09 9.06
C GLU A 83 -7.65 1.22 9.78
N SER A 84 -7.27 1.31 11.05
CA SER A 84 -7.54 2.45 11.91
C SER A 84 -6.31 2.95 12.68
N SER A 85 -5.12 2.53 12.24
CA SER A 85 -3.85 2.98 12.82
C SER A 85 -3.79 4.50 12.80
N PHE A 86 -3.44 5.08 13.94
CA PHE A 86 -3.36 6.53 14.11
C PHE A 86 -4.68 7.32 13.94
N SER A 87 -5.84 6.66 13.93
CA SER A 87 -7.15 7.33 13.83
C SER A 87 -7.40 8.37 14.93
N GLU A 88 -6.75 8.23 16.09
CA GLU A 88 -6.81 9.18 17.20
C GLU A 88 -5.92 10.42 17.01
N LYS A 89 -4.99 10.40 16.06
CA LYS A 89 -4.09 11.54 15.81
C LYS A 89 -4.78 12.57 14.96
N ALA A 90 -4.73 13.82 15.39
CA ALA A 90 -5.19 14.94 14.57
C ALA A 90 -4.29 15.12 13.34
N GLY A 91 -4.88 15.53 12.22
CA GLY A 91 -4.18 15.77 10.97
C GLY A 91 -4.42 14.66 9.93
N HIS A 92 -3.52 14.54 9.01
CA HIS A 92 -3.56 13.56 7.91
C HIS A 92 -2.15 13.15 7.51
N THR A 93 -2.01 12.00 6.89
CA THR A 93 -0.77 11.60 6.22
C THR A 93 -0.56 12.53 5.03
N SER A 94 0.52 13.29 5.05
CA SER A 94 0.84 14.22 3.96
C SER A 94 1.20 13.44 2.70
N PRO A 95 0.59 13.72 1.55
CA PRO A 95 1.15 13.30 0.28
C PRO A 95 2.55 13.94 0.11
N ASN A 96 3.41 13.32 -0.66
CA ASN A 96 4.83 13.73 -0.81
C ASN A 96 5.65 13.66 0.50
N HIS A 97 5.37 12.69 1.33
CA HIS A 97 6.22 12.42 2.51
C HIS A 97 7.60 11.86 2.14
N ARG A 98 8.00 12.02 0.89
CA ARG A 98 9.31 11.62 0.37
C ARG A 98 10.42 12.34 1.11
N LEU A 99 11.35 11.56 1.61
CA LEU A 99 12.52 12.05 2.33
C LEU A 99 13.75 12.19 1.42
N THR A 100 13.61 11.94 0.12
CA THR A 100 14.71 11.97 -0.88
C THR A 100 15.51 13.27 -0.82
N GLY A 101 14.85 14.42 -0.71
CA GLY A 101 15.53 15.71 -0.60
C GLY A 101 16.35 15.86 0.67
N LEU A 102 15.81 15.36 1.79
CA LEU A 102 16.50 15.35 3.08
C LEU A 102 17.73 14.44 3.02
N PHE A 103 17.58 13.23 2.48
CA PHE A 103 18.69 12.27 2.36
C PHE A 103 19.77 12.79 1.43
N LYS A 104 19.44 13.33 0.25
CA LYS A 104 20.41 13.94 -0.65
C LYS A 104 21.16 15.10 0.01
N SER A 105 20.45 15.97 0.70
CA SER A 105 21.09 17.08 1.43
C SER A 105 22.03 16.59 2.50
N ALA A 106 21.59 15.63 3.32
CA ALA A 106 22.42 15.07 4.40
C ALA A 106 23.66 14.38 3.84
N ILE A 107 23.55 13.57 2.80
CA ILE A 107 24.66 12.83 2.19
C ILE A 107 25.65 13.80 1.52
N THR A 108 25.16 14.82 0.81
CA THR A 108 26.01 15.76 0.08
C THR A 108 26.83 16.67 1.03
N HIS A 109 26.23 17.06 2.16
CA HIS A 109 26.88 17.99 3.09
C HIS A 109 27.72 17.30 4.18
N ASN A 110 27.59 15.99 4.32
CA ASN A 110 28.33 15.23 5.30
C ASN A 110 29.44 14.40 4.64
N LYS A 111 30.66 14.54 5.14
CA LYS A 111 31.83 13.77 4.67
C LYS A 111 32.16 12.59 5.58
N ASP A 112 31.48 12.50 6.71
CA ASP A 112 31.69 11.46 7.70
C ASP A 112 30.75 10.27 7.47
N ARG A 113 30.99 9.19 8.22
CA ARG A 113 30.12 8.02 8.22
C ARG A 113 28.73 8.40 8.68
N MET A 114 27.70 7.99 7.92
CA MET A 114 26.30 8.16 8.28
C MET A 114 25.66 6.83 8.64
N ILE A 115 24.77 6.84 9.62
CA ILE A 115 23.98 5.69 10.04
C ILE A 115 22.51 6.08 9.94
N PHE A 116 21.74 5.35 9.15
CA PHE A 116 20.30 5.52 9.02
C PHE A 116 19.59 4.43 9.84
N LEU A 117 18.74 4.85 10.78
CA LEU A 117 17.88 3.96 11.53
C LEU A 117 16.48 3.98 10.93
N VAL A 118 16.07 2.87 10.37
CA VAL A 118 14.77 2.71 9.70
C VAL A 118 14.08 1.42 10.13
N LEU A 119 12.76 1.39 10.04
CA LEU A 119 12.02 0.15 10.24
C LEU A 119 12.29 -0.80 9.05
N PRO A 120 12.59 -2.08 9.28
CA PRO A 120 12.95 -3.02 8.21
C PRO A 120 11.79 -3.28 7.23
N THR A 121 10.56 -2.99 7.64
CA THR A 121 9.36 -3.11 6.80
C THR A 121 9.12 -1.89 5.90
N HIS A 122 9.82 -0.77 6.13
CA HIS A 122 9.68 0.46 5.33
C HIS A 122 10.60 0.41 4.10
N LEU A 123 10.36 -0.53 3.19
CA LEU A 123 11.20 -0.72 2.01
C LEU A 123 11.23 0.50 1.11
N TYR A 124 10.14 1.26 1.04
CA TYR A 124 10.11 2.52 0.30
C TYR A 124 11.16 3.51 0.79
N THR A 125 11.23 3.76 2.11
CA THR A 125 12.23 4.67 2.70
C THR A 125 13.66 4.14 2.55
N ILE A 126 13.85 2.84 2.67
CA ILE A 126 15.16 2.20 2.45
C ILE A 126 15.61 2.44 1.00
N GLN A 127 14.72 2.26 0.02
CA GLN A 127 15.01 2.53 -1.38
C GLN A 127 15.36 4.01 -1.60
N GLU A 128 14.64 4.96 -0.99
CA GLU A 128 14.96 6.39 -1.09
C GLU A 128 16.36 6.74 -0.58
N ILE A 129 16.84 6.05 0.48
CA ILE A 129 18.20 6.23 1.00
C ILE A 129 19.23 5.75 -0.03
N PHE A 130 19.02 4.58 -0.62
CA PHE A 130 19.91 4.05 -1.67
C PHE A 130 19.92 4.94 -2.91
N ASP A 131 18.77 5.44 -3.33
CA ASP A 131 18.65 6.32 -4.50
C ASP A 131 19.29 7.71 -4.27
N ALA A 132 19.48 8.09 -3.00
CA ALA A 132 20.09 9.35 -2.61
C ALA A 132 21.62 9.26 -2.44
N ALA A 133 22.17 8.04 -2.24
CA ALA A 133 23.60 7.79 -1.99
C ALA A 133 24.41 7.67 -3.29
#